data_a14039844e9a081b02cfca639c3acdb2
#
_entry.id   a14039844e9a081b02cfca639c3acdb2
#
_cell.length_a   1.000
_cell.length_b   1.000
_cell.length_c   1.000
_cell.angle_alpha   90.00
_cell.angle_beta   90.00
_cell.angle_gamma   90.00
#
_symmetry.space_group_name_H-M   'P 1'
#
loop_
_entity.id
_entity.type
_entity.pdbx_description
1 polymer ?
#
loop_
_entity_poly.entity_id
_entity_poly.type
_entity_poly.pdbx_seq_one_letter_code
_entity_poly.pdbx_strand_id
1 'polypeptide(L)'
;MTPTSDAAMTSSPRARSRHPMTESDDSGRAEPSGSANRSRPVFAWLMIGLLLGAGSWLILVSTGAFQRGAVAVESPTRNPIPDRYDAERAMSYLKQLCDLGPRPSGSAAMVRQQRLLEAFFKERGAAVTRQAFETRDPRDGSPLTMVNLIASWHPERPKRFLFCAHYDTRPYPDRDRNNPRGVFVGANDGASGTAGLMELANQLDDLPSDIGVDLVLFDGEEFIWQRDGGRYFLGSTYFAEQYRNDPPAVPYAAGVLFDMIGDKELKLYYEVNSIRLAKSVARSFWKKADQLGVEAFVMRTRHELRDDHLPLNQIAKIPTIDVIDFDYPRPGIGAPSYWHTEQDVPENCSGESIAAVVWVAHQWLLSLSSAATEPTR
;
A
#
# COMPACT_ATOMS: atom_id res chain seq x y z
N MET A 1 16.67 -1.92 58.05
CA MET A 1 16.12 -0.73 58.72
C MET A 1 15.04 -0.20 57.81
N THR A 2 13.80 -0.59 58.11
CA THR A 2 12.58 0.14 57.77
C THR A 2 12.39 1.21 58.86
N PRO A 3 11.51 2.25 58.73
CA PRO A 3 10.10 2.15 58.40
C PRO A 3 9.49 3.33 57.60
N THR A 4 8.32 3.08 56.94
CA THR A 4 6.95 3.61 57.23
C THR A 4 6.72 5.08 56.89
N SER A 5 5.62 5.58 56.31
CA SER A 5 4.16 5.31 56.48
C SER A 5 3.40 6.14 55.42
N ASP A 6 2.34 5.62 54.82
CA ASP A 6 0.92 5.91 55.01
C ASP A 6 0.37 7.34 54.81
N ALA A 7 -0.64 7.45 53.96
CA ALA A 7 -2.01 7.97 54.12
C ALA A 7 -2.58 8.38 52.76
N ALA A 8 -3.53 7.76 52.15
CA ALA A 8 -4.96 7.54 52.38
C ALA A 8 -5.80 8.80 52.62
N MET A 9 -6.80 8.97 51.78
CA MET A 9 -8.21 9.35 52.01
C MET A 9 -8.79 10.17 50.86
N THR A 10 -9.74 9.58 50.08
CA THR A 10 -11.21 9.75 50.15
C THR A 10 -11.71 11.12 49.70
N SER A 11 -12.63 11.25 48.77
CA SER A 11 -14.02 10.86 48.77
C SER A 11 -14.76 11.33 47.49
N SER A 12 -15.65 10.49 47.02
CA SER A 12 -16.83 10.76 46.16
C SER A 12 -17.98 11.30 47.05
N PRO A 13 -19.22 11.55 46.59
CA PRO A 13 -19.89 11.88 45.34
C PRO A 13 -21.06 12.91 45.52
N ARG A 14 -21.80 13.29 44.46
CA ARG A 14 -23.25 13.61 44.45
C ARG A 14 -23.65 14.06 43.03
N ALA A 15 -24.52 13.45 42.30
CA ALA A 15 -25.90 12.99 42.38
C ALA A 15 -26.97 14.08 42.20
N ARG A 16 -27.82 13.79 41.21
CA ARG A 16 -29.24 14.16 40.99
C ARG A 16 -29.57 15.55 40.44
N SER A 17 -30.38 15.62 39.37
CA SER A 17 -31.85 15.59 39.52
C SER A 17 -32.57 15.37 38.17
N ARG A 18 -33.72 14.75 38.34
CA ARG A 18 -34.70 14.28 37.35
C ARG A 18 -35.84 15.30 37.15
N HIS A 19 -36.45 15.21 35.93
CA HIS A 19 -37.91 15.24 35.61
C HIS A 19 -38.59 16.62 35.41
N PRO A 20 -39.84 16.62 34.84
CA PRO A 20 -40.51 15.69 33.92
C PRO A 20 -41.33 16.35 32.76
N MET A 21 -42.00 15.46 32.03
CA MET A 21 -43.05 15.57 31.02
C MET A 21 -44.16 16.62 31.27
N THR A 22 -44.75 17.10 30.15
CA THR A 22 -46.22 17.26 30.05
C THR A 22 -46.68 17.07 28.60
N GLU A 23 -47.63 16.16 28.46
CA GLU A 23 -48.60 16.03 27.37
C GLU A 23 -49.61 17.17 27.39
N SER A 24 -50.17 17.48 26.19
CA SER A 24 -51.58 17.85 26.10
C SER A 24 -52.09 17.67 24.67
N ASP A 25 -53.07 16.82 24.58
CA ASP A 25 -54.11 16.69 23.58
C ASP A 25 -54.77 18.01 23.24
N ASP A 26 -55.25 18.18 22.02
CA ASP A 26 -56.69 18.43 21.77
C ASP A 26 -57.07 18.32 20.28
N SER A 27 -58.26 17.79 20.13
CA SER A 27 -59.06 17.42 18.99
C SER A 27 -59.76 18.59 18.33
N GLY A 28 -60.03 18.52 17.02
CA GLY A 28 -60.94 19.45 16.35
C GLY A 28 -61.32 19.09 14.94
N ARG A 29 -62.42 18.43 14.83
CA ARG A 29 -63.16 17.96 13.65
C ARG A 29 -63.99 19.07 13.03
N ALA A 30 -63.99 19.23 11.67
CA ALA A 30 -65.17 19.58 10.89
C ALA A 30 -64.94 19.52 9.37
N GLU A 31 -65.68 18.73 8.67
CA GLU A 31 -66.11 18.89 7.26
C GLU A 31 -67.52 19.57 7.28
N PRO A 32 -68.19 19.89 6.16
CA PRO A 32 -67.88 19.84 4.73
C PRO A 32 -68.37 21.08 3.93
N SER A 33 -68.12 21.16 2.66
CA SER A 33 -69.15 21.41 1.63
C SER A 33 -68.53 21.70 0.26
N GLY A 34 -69.15 21.15 -0.75
CA GLY A 34 -68.69 21.06 -2.10
C GLY A 34 -68.99 22.29 -2.99
N SER A 35 -68.28 22.30 -4.09
CA SER A 35 -68.85 22.78 -5.37
C SER A 35 -68.07 22.22 -6.54
N ALA A 36 -68.79 21.61 -7.44
CA ALA A 36 -68.30 21.14 -8.71
C ALA A 36 -67.89 22.29 -9.63
N ASN A 37 -66.71 22.25 -10.19
CA ASN A 37 -66.41 23.01 -11.37
C ASN A 37 -65.63 22.17 -12.40
N ARG A 38 -66.21 22.05 -13.58
CA ARG A 38 -65.65 21.38 -14.73
C ARG A 38 -64.47 22.16 -15.28
N SER A 39 -63.27 21.59 -15.30
CA SER A 39 -62.18 22.07 -16.12
C SER A 39 -61.60 20.91 -16.97
N ARG A 40 -61.50 21.23 -18.23
CA ARG A 40 -61.13 20.46 -19.41
C ARG A 40 -59.66 19.96 -19.40
N PRO A 41 -59.26 19.06 -20.30
CA PRO A 41 -58.15 18.14 -20.13
C PRO A 41 -56.80 18.72 -20.53
N VAL A 42 -56.16 19.42 -19.62
CA VAL A 42 -54.75 19.79 -19.76
C VAL A 42 -53.82 18.60 -19.34
N PHE A 43 -54.39 17.65 -18.61
CA PHE A 43 -53.62 16.48 -18.11
C PHE A 43 -53.20 15.46 -19.19
N ALA A 44 -53.90 15.43 -20.34
CA ALA A 44 -53.56 14.43 -21.38
C ALA A 44 -52.27 14.76 -22.12
N TRP A 45 -51.91 16.01 -22.28
CA TRP A 45 -50.68 16.44 -22.98
C TRP A 45 -49.44 16.36 -22.10
N LEU A 46 -49.57 16.52 -20.80
CA LEU A 46 -48.47 16.32 -19.85
C LEU A 46 -48.05 14.86 -19.70
N MET A 47 -49.02 13.95 -19.76
CA MET A 47 -48.69 12.51 -19.71
C MET A 47 -48.07 11.97 -21.00
N ILE A 48 -48.44 12.51 -22.18
CA ILE A 48 -47.80 12.16 -23.45
C ILE A 48 -46.37 12.67 -23.51
N GLY A 49 -46.10 13.87 -23.02
CA GLY A 49 -44.73 14.42 -22.91
C GLY A 49 -43.83 13.60 -21.96
N LEU A 50 -44.40 13.13 -20.82
CA LEU A 50 -43.69 12.27 -19.88
C LEU A 50 -43.40 10.88 -20.44
N LEU A 51 -44.30 10.28 -21.18
CA LEU A 51 -44.11 8.97 -21.80
C LEU A 51 -43.13 9.02 -22.98
N LEU A 52 -43.11 10.08 -23.76
CA LEU A 52 -42.13 10.30 -24.82
C LEU A 52 -40.72 10.64 -24.23
N GLY A 53 -40.66 11.39 -23.15
CA GLY A 53 -39.43 11.66 -22.43
C GLY A 53 -38.83 10.42 -21.74
N ALA A 54 -39.69 9.59 -21.12
CA ALA A 54 -39.27 8.31 -20.51
C ALA A 54 -38.85 7.28 -21.55
N GLY A 55 -39.58 7.22 -22.69
CA GLY A 55 -39.21 6.34 -23.82
C GLY A 55 -37.87 6.72 -24.42
N SER A 56 -37.63 8.02 -24.64
CA SER A 56 -36.33 8.53 -25.13
C SER A 56 -35.19 8.31 -24.14
N TRP A 57 -35.46 8.40 -22.84
CA TRP A 57 -34.49 8.11 -21.80
C TRP A 57 -34.17 6.60 -21.70
N LEU A 58 -35.18 5.74 -21.82
CA LEU A 58 -35.00 4.28 -21.87
C LEU A 58 -34.22 3.84 -23.14
N ILE A 59 -34.45 4.46 -24.29
CA ILE A 59 -33.72 4.18 -25.51
C ILE A 59 -32.27 4.65 -25.35
N LEU A 60 -32.00 5.80 -24.77
CA LEU A 60 -30.64 6.29 -24.48
C LEU A 60 -29.89 5.39 -23.50
N VAL A 61 -30.57 4.83 -22.50
CA VAL A 61 -29.97 3.87 -21.56
C VAL A 61 -29.77 2.50 -22.22
N SER A 62 -30.70 2.06 -23.09
CA SER A 62 -30.58 0.76 -23.79
C SER A 62 -29.60 0.77 -24.97
N THR A 63 -29.28 1.93 -25.55
CA THR A 63 -28.31 2.05 -26.66
C THR A 63 -26.87 2.24 -26.19
N GLY A 64 -26.60 2.18 -24.88
CA GLY A 64 -25.21 2.32 -24.37
C GLY A 64 -24.64 3.75 -24.53
N ALA A 65 -25.49 4.74 -24.82
CA ALA A 65 -25.04 6.15 -24.95
C ALA A 65 -24.53 6.74 -23.60
N PHE A 66 -24.68 6.00 -22.51
CA PHE A 66 -23.93 6.18 -21.25
C PHE A 66 -22.83 5.14 -21.11
N GLN A 67 -22.16 4.77 -22.20
CA GLN A 67 -20.80 4.29 -22.03
C GLN A 67 -20.02 5.48 -21.47
N ARG A 68 -19.74 5.47 -20.15
CA ARG A 68 -18.61 6.22 -19.62
C ARG A 68 -17.46 5.84 -20.52
N GLY A 69 -16.97 6.76 -21.34
CA GLY A 69 -15.75 6.54 -22.10
C GLY A 69 -14.74 6.03 -21.09
N ALA A 70 -14.20 4.85 -21.30
CA ALA A 70 -13.11 4.37 -20.51
C ALA A 70 -12.06 5.49 -20.62
N VAL A 71 -11.81 6.18 -19.51
CA VAL A 71 -10.70 7.12 -19.45
C VAL A 71 -9.50 6.25 -19.77
N ALA A 72 -8.84 6.52 -20.89
CA ALA A 72 -7.63 5.80 -21.22
C ALA A 72 -6.67 5.98 -20.05
N VAL A 73 -6.29 4.87 -19.41
CA VAL A 73 -5.28 4.92 -18.34
C VAL A 73 -4.01 5.41 -19.02
N GLU A 74 -3.51 6.55 -18.60
CA GLU A 74 -2.26 7.11 -19.12
C GLU A 74 -1.13 6.15 -18.77
N SER A 75 -0.27 5.83 -19.75
CA SER A 75 0.95 5.06 -19.47
C SER A 75 1.77 5.76 -18.39
N PRO A 76 2.36 5.04 -17.43
CA PRO A 76 3.21 5.63 -16.39
C PRO A 76 4.50 6.24 -16.98
N THR A 77 4.77 6.02 -18.27
CA THR A 77 6.02 6.42 -18.93
C THR A 77 5.75 7.12 -20.27
N ARG A 78 6.59 8.11 -20.58
CA ARG A 78 6.67 8.75 -21.92
C ARG A 78 7.46 7.89 -22.89
N ASN A 79 8.54 7.27 -22.42
CA ASN A 79 9.39 6.39 -23.20
C ASN A 79 8.94 4.93 -22.98
N PRO A 80 9.04 4.05 -24.00
CA PRO A 80 8.72 2.64 -23.83
C PRO A 80 9.64 2.01 -22.78
N ILE A 81 9.05 1.20 -21.90
CA ILE A 81 9.81 0.40 -20.93
C ILE A 81 10.62 -0.63 -21.72
N PRO A 82 11.94 -0.75 -21.51
CA PRO A 82 12.74 -1.77 -22.20
C PRO A 82 12.26 -3.19 -21.87
N ASP A 83 12.25 -4.10 -22.87
CA ASP A 83 11.70 -5.47 -22.80
C ASP A 83 12.25 -6.30 -21.62
N ARG A 84 13.46 -6.00 -21.15
CA ARG A 84 14.01 -6.67 -19.97
C ARG A 84 13.19 -6.48 -18.70
N TYR A 85 12.44 -5.36 -18.57
CA TYR A 85 11.51 -5.06 -17.49
C TYR A 85 10.10 -5.43 -17.93
N ASP A 86 9.75 -6.68 -17.74
CA ASP A 86 8.58 -7.30 -18.35
C ASP A 86 7.31 -7.07 -17.50
N ALA A 87 6.41 -6.26 -18.04
CA ALA A 87 5.15 -5.91 -17.37
C ALA A 87 4.23 -7.13 -17.17
N GLU A 88 4.18 -8.05 -18.14
CA GLU A 88 3.35 -9.26 -18.02
C GLU A 88 3.92 -10.20 -16.96
N ARG A 89 5.24 -10.32 -16.89
CA ARG A 89 5.94 -11.09 -15.86
C ARG A 89 5.71 -10.48 -14.47
N ALA A 90 5.88 -9.16 -14.31
CA ALA A 90 5.62 -8.47 -13.06
C ALA A 90 4.17 -8.69 -12.58
N MET A 91 3.20 -8.58 -13.51
CA MET A 91 1.79 -8.86 -13.21
C MET A 91 1.55 -10.33 -12.87
N SER A 92 2.28 -11.27 -13.49
CA SER A 92 2.16 -12.68 -13.16
C SER A 92 2.66 -13.00 -11.75
N TYR A 93 3.74 -12.33 -11.30
CA TYR A 93 4.22 -12.44 -9.91
C TYR A 93 3.18 -11.93 -8.91
N LEU A 94 2.61 -10.74 -9.16
CA LEU A 94 1.55 -10.20 -8.32
C LEU A 94 0.38 -11.17 -8.20
N LYS A 95 -0.12 -11.69 -9.32
CA LYS A 95 -1.22 -12.68 -9.32
C LYS A 95 -0.86 -13.95 -8.56
N GLN A 96 0.36 -14.49 -8.77
CA GLN A 96 0.83 -15.68 -8.06
C GLN A 96 0.82 -15.50 -6.54
N LEU A 97 1.19 -14.30 -6.05
CA LEU A 97 1.13 -13.97 -4.63
C LEU A 97 -0.34 -13.87 -4.14
N CYS A 98 -1.19 -13.20 -4.91
CA CYS A 98 -2.62 -13.04 -4.59
C CYS A 98 -3.39 -14.38 -4.60
N ASP A 99 -3.01 -15.32 -5.47
CA ASP A 99 -3.63 -16.67 -5.56
C ASP A 99 -3.39 -17.51 -4.29
N LEU A 100 -2.43 -17.14 -3.44
CA LEU A 100 -2.27 -17.74 -2.11
C LEU A 100 -3.39 -17.35 -1.15
N GLY A 101 -4.21 -16.35 -1.50
CA GLY A 101 -5.21 -15.71 -0.65
C GLY A 101 -4.59 -14.73 0.35
N PRO A 102 -5.37 -14.30 1.37
CA PRO A 102 -4.86 -13.46 2.46
C PRO A 102 -3.64 -14.09 3.16
N ARG A 103 -2.62 -13.30 3.38
CA ARG A 103 -1.31 -13.72 3.90
C ARG A 103 -0.94 -13.04 5.22
N PRO A 104 -1.86 -12.95 6.20
CA PRO A 104 -1.49 -12.33 7.48
C PRO A 104 -0.37 -13.14 8.14
N SER A 105 0.49 -12.45 8.87
CA SER A 105 1.61 -13.04 9.59
C SER A 105 1.19 -14.25 10.43
N GLY A 106 1.98 -15.32 10.38
CA GLY A 106 1.70 -16.58 11.06
C GLY A 106 0.68 -17.50 10.39
N SER A 107 0.05 -17.08 9.29
CA SER A 107 -0.91 -17.91 8.56
C SER A 107 -0.22 -19.02 7.72
N ALA A 108 -0.98 -20.07 7.40
CA ALA A 108 -0.51 -21.10 6.47
C ALA A 108 -0.21 -20.54 5.06
N ALA A 109 -0.93 -19.52 4.63
CA ALA A 109 -0.67 -18.82 3.37
C ALA A 109 0.66 -18.07 3.41
N MET A 110 0.98 -17.38 4.52
CA MET A 110 2.28 -16.75 4.74
C MET A 110 3.43 -17.78 4.66
N VAL A 111 3.29 -18.94 5.29
CA VAL A 111 4.31 -20.00 5.20
C VAL A 111 4.50 -20.50 3.76
N ARG A 112 3.41 -20.61 2.97
CA ARG A 112 3.53 -20.97 1.55
C ARG A 112 4.24 -19.87 0.75
N GLN A 113 3.89 -18.60 1.00
CA GLN A 113 4.55 -17.46 0.36
C GLN A 113 6.04 -17.40 0.68
N GLN A 114 6.43 -17.61 1.93
CA GLN A 114 7.85 -17.67 2.34
C GLN A 114 8.62 -18.71 1.55
N ARG A 115 8.08 -19.92 1.41
CA ARG A 115 8.73 -21.01 0.65
C ARG A 115 8.85 -20.67 -0.85
N LEU A 116 7.81 -20.08 -1.43
CA LEU A 116 7.79 -19.64 -2.82
C LEU A 116 8.90 -18.60 -3.06
N LEU A 117 8.94 -17.55 -2.24
CA LEU A 117 9.90 -16.46 -2.38
C LEU A 117 11.33 -16.89 -2.09
N GLU A 118 11.55 -17.75 -1.10
CA GLU A 118 12.87 -18.32 -0.81
C GLU A 118 13.39 -19.15 -2.00
N ALA A 119 12.56 -20.01 -2.59
CA ALA A 119 12.93 -20.80 -3.77
C ALA A 119 13.19 -19.88 -4.97
N PHE A 120 12.33 -18.87 -5.20
CA PHE A 120 12.44 -17.92 -6.29
C PHE A 120 13.75 -17.15 -6.28
N PHE A 121 14.15 -16.60 -5.12
CA PHE A 121 15.39 -15.83 -5.02
C PHE A 121 16.66 -16.72 -5.10
N LYS A 122 16.61 -17.91 -4.50
CA LYS A 122 17.72 -18.90 -4.63
C LYS A 122 17.97 -19.31 -6.08
N GLU A 123 16.91 -19.52 -6.85
CA GLU A 123 17.01 -19.85 -8.28
C GLU A 123 17.67 -18.74 -9.09
N ARG A 124 17.61 -17.49 -8.59
CA ARG A 124 18.26 -16.30 -9.19
C ARG A 124 19.61 -15.96 -8.57
N GLY A 125 20.23 -16.94 -7.93
CA GLY A 125 21.59 -16.80 -7.42
C GLY A 125 21.74 -16.05 -6.09
N ALA A 126 20.65 -15.69 -5.41
CA ALA A 126 20.73 -15.04 -4.10
C ALA A 126 21.14 -16.03 -3.00
N ALA A 127 21.96 -15.56 -2.06
CA ALA A 127 22.05 -16.17 -0.74
C ALA A 127 20.84 -15.73 0.09
N VAL A 128 19.93 -16.66 0.41
CA VAL A 128 18.70 -16.34 1.14
C VAL A 128 18.83 -16.71 2.62
N THR A 129 18.60 -15.73 3.48
CA THR A 129 18.57 -15.85 4.94
C THR A 129 17.14 -15.64 5.46
N ARG A 130 16.72 -16.52 6.38
CA ARG A 130 15.48 -16.37 7.15
C ARG A 130 15.80 -15.72 8.48
N GLN A 131 15.41 -14.48 8.67
CA GLN A 131 15.56 -13.77 9.93
C GLN A 131 14.29 -13.93 10.76
N ALA A 132 14.22 -15.03 11.54
CA ALA A 132 13.09 -15.35 12.37
C ALA A 132 13.11 -14.56 13.69
N PHE A 133 11.94 -14.15 14.16
CA PHE A 133 11.77 -13.47 15.45
C PHE A 133 10.42 -13.81 16.08
N GLU A 134 10.39 -13.76 17.42
CA GLU A 134 9.21 -14.09 18.20
C GLU A 134 8.42 -12.83 18.55
N THR A 135 7.11 -12.95 18.44
CA THR A 135 6.14 -11.98 18.95
C THR A 135 4.98 -12.72 19.65
N ARG A 136 3.96 -11.98 20.03
CA ARG A 136 2.74 -12.56 20.57
C ARG A 136 1.54 -12.21 19.71
N ASP A 137 0.69 -13.19 19.50
CA ASP A 137 -0.61 -12.98 18.85
C ASP A 137 -1.46 -12.08 19.76
N PRO A 138 -1.94 -10.92 19.28
CA PRO A 138 -2.73 -10.01 20.10
C PRO A 138 -4.13 -10.53 20.43
N ARG A 139 -4.58 -11.62 19.80
CA ARG A 139 -5.89 -12.22 20.01
C ARG A 139 -5.96 -13.07 21.27
N ASP A 140 -4.90 -13.79 21.59
CA ASP A 140 -4.88 -14.76 22.69
C ASP A 140 -3.56 -14.79 23.48
N GLY A 141 -2.57 -13.99 23.07
CA GLY A 141 -1.26 -13.92 23.73
C GLY A 141 -0.33 -15.10 23.43
N SER A 142 -0.71 -16.00 22.52
CA SER A 142 0.12 -17.15 22.14
C SER A 142 1.43 -16.70 21.45
N PRO A 143 2.52 -17.48 21.58
CA PRO A 143 3.75 -17.21 20.83
C PRO A 143 3.50 -17.30 19.33
N LEU A 144 4.09 -16.37 18.57
CA LEU A 144 4.02 -16.32 17.12
C LEU A 144 5.40 -16.03 16.55
N THR A 145 5.87 -16.88 15.64
CA THR A 145 7.11 -16.67 14.91
C THR A 145 6.82 -15.93 13.61
N MET A 146 7.48 -14.79 13.41
CA MET A 146 7.53 -14.04 12.17
C MET A 146 8.89 -14.20 11.50
N VAL A 147 8.96 -13.96 10.19
CA VAL A 147 10.21 -14.17 9.43
C VAL A 147 10.40 -13.06 8.41
N ASN A 148 11.46 -12.26 8.54
CA ASN A 148 11.94 -11.49 7.39
C ASN A 148 12.74 -12.40 6.45
N LEU A 149 12.59 -12.22 5.14
CA LEU A 149 13.43 -12.88 4.15
C LEU A 149 14.46 -11.89 3.60
N ILE A 150 15.74 -12.27 3.63
CA ILE A 150 16.84 -11.45 3.13
C ILE A 150 17.50 -12.22 2.00
N ALA A 151 17.39 -11.70 0.77
CA ALA A 151 18.02 -12.28 -0.40
C ALA A 151 19.19 -11.37 -0.84
N SER A 152 20.42 -11.90 -0.77
CA SER A 152 21.65 -11.14 -0.93
C SER A 152 22.39 -11.51 -2.20
N TRP A 153 22.76 -10.51 -3.00
CA TRP A 153 23.69 -10.61 -4.11
C TRP A 153 24.96 -9.81 -3.79
N HIS A 154 26.10 -10.48 -3.78
CA HIS A 154 27.42 -9.88 -3.58
C HIS A 154 27.54 -9.00 -2.32
N PRO A 155 27.22 -9.53 -1.14
CA PRO A 155 27.26 -8.75 0.11
C PRO A 155 28.67 -8.29 0.53
N GLU A 156 29.71 -8.86 -0.08
CA GLU A 156 31.12 -8.51 0.12
C GLU A 156 31.57 -7.24 -0.64
N ARG A 157 30.78 -6.78 -1.63
CA ARG A 157 31.15 -5.63 -2.46
C ARG A 157 31.09 -4.33 -1.69
N PRO A 158 31.94 -3.32 -2.04
CA PRO A 158 32.17 -2.12 -1.22
C PRO A 158 30.99 -1.15 -1.13
N LYS A 159 30.00 -1.25 -2.02
CA LYS A 159 28.77 -0.44 -1.97
C LYS A 159 27.58 -1.35 -1.90
N ARG A 160 26.87 -1.34 -0.79
CA ARG A 160 25.65 -2.14 -0.62
C ARG A 160 24.40 -1.26 -0.61
N PHE A 161 23.37 -1.77 -1.25
CA PHE A 161 22.07 -1.12 -1.32
C PHE A 161 20.97 -2.09 -0.86
N LEU A 162 19.97 -1.53 -0.20
CA LEU A 162 18.82 -2.24 0.31
C LEU A 162 17.58 -1.89 -0.52
N PHE A 163 16.90 -2.88 -1.10
CA PHE A 163 15.54 -2.71 -1.58
C PHE A 163 14.62 -3.57 -0.71
N CYS A 164 13.50 -3.04 -0.31
CA CYS A 164 12.61 -3.75 0.59
C CYS A 164 11.13 -3.52 0.28
N ALA A 165 10.30 -4.40 0.81
CA ALA A 165 8.84 -4.33 0.79
C ALA A 165 8.32 -5.12 1.98
N HIS A 166 7.11 -4.82 2.48
CA HIS A 166 6.41 -5.77 3.30
C HIS A 166 5.75 -6.86 2.42
N TYR A 167 5.51 -8.04 2.97
CA TYR A 167 4.93 -9.16 2.21
C TYR A 167 3.78 -9.85 2.93
N ASP A 168 3.48 -9.42 4.15
CA ASP A 168 2.25 -9.80 4.83
C ASP A 168 1.06 -8.98 4.32
N THR A 169 -0.13 -9.44 4.65
CA THR A 169 -1.37 -8.70 4.43
C THR A 169 -2.05 -8.43 5.75
N ARG A 170 -2.82 -7.37 5.76
CA ARG A 170 -3.78 -7.12 6.82
C ARG A 170 -4.71 -8.33 7.00
N PRO A 171 -5.10 -8.68 8.23
CA PRO A 171 -6.03 -9.79 8.47
C PRO A 171 -7.43 -9.56 7.90
N TYR A 172 -7.86 -8.30 7.79
CA TYR A 172 -9.18 -7.91 7.33
C TYR A 172 -9.13 -6.58 6.57
N PRO A 173 -10.06 -6.35 5.61
CA PRO A 173 -10.24 -5.07 4.94
C PRO A 173 -10.96 -4.07 5.87
N ASP A 174 -10.33 -3.64 6.94
CA ASP A 174 -10.95 -2.90 8.05
C ASP A 174 -11.46 -1.50 7.66
N ARG A 175 -11.12 -1.01 6.46
CA ARG A 175 -11.67 0.23 5.88
C ARG A 175 -12.81 -0.02 4.88
N ASP A 176 -13.10 -1.27 4.55
CA ASP A 176 -14.25 -1.57 3.72
C ASP A 176 -15.55 -1.23 4.47
N ARG A 177 -16.37 -0.38 3.83
CA ARG A 177 -17.61 0.12 4.45
C ARG A 177 -18.69 -0.93 4.51
N ASN A 178 -18.67 -1.89 3.57
CA ASN A 178 -19.71 -2.90 3.42
C ASN A 178 -19.34 -4.20 4.14
N ASN A 179 -18.03 -4.56 4.12
CA ASN A 179 -17.56 -5.82 4.67
C ASN A 179 -16.20 -5.69 5.39
N PRO A 180 -16.12 -4.97 6.52
CA PRO A 180 -14.85 -4.68 7.19
C PRO A 180 -14.17 -5.91 7.83
N ARG A 181 -14.80 -7.09 7.73
CA ARG A 181 -14.27 -8.38 8.15
C ARG A 181 -14.24 -9.41 7.02
N GLY A 182 -14.32 -8.94 5.79
CA GLY A 182 -14.26 -9.73 4.57
C GLY A 182 -12.87 -10.26 4.26
N VAL A 183 -12.60 -10.46 2.98
CA VAL A 183 -11.34 -10.99 2.49
C VAL A 183 -10.46 -9.86 2.00
N PHE A 184 -9.29 -9.71 2.58
CA PHE A 184 -8.27 -8.75 2.13
C PHE A 184 -7.17 -9.48 1.37
N VAL A 185 -7.11 -9.29 0.05
CA VAL A 185 -6.11 -9.94 -0.81
C VAL A 185 -4.79 -9.18 -0.79
N GLY A 186 -4.82 -7.84 -0.64
CA GLY A 186 -3.64 -6.99 -0.59
C GLY A 186 -2.83 -7.10 -1.89
N ALA A 187 -3.46 -6.78 -3.03
CA ALA A 187 -2.81 -6.89 -4.33
C ALA A 187 -1.83 -5.74 -4.57
N ASN A 188 -2.25 -4.52 -4.25
CA ASN A 188 -1.36 -3.37 -4.27
C ASN A 188 -0.59 -3.28 -2.95
N ASP A 189 -1.29 -3.48 -1.86
CA ASP A 189 -0.80 -3.39 -0.49
C ASP A 189 -0.21 -4.74 -0.04
N GLY A 190 1.13 -4.84 -0.12
CA GLY A 190 1.97 -6.01 0.14
C GLY A 190 2.38 -6.82 -1.09
N ALA A 191 1.46 -7.13 -2.04
CA ALA A 191 1.87 -7.96 -3.17
C ALA A 191 2.57 -7.16 -4.29
N SER A 192 2.24 -5.89 -4.53
CA SER A 192 2.87 -5.12 -5.60
C SER A 192 4.35 -4.82 -5.32
N GLY A 193 4.68 -4.42 -4.09
CA GLY A 193 6.07 -4.22 -3.66
C GLY A 193 6.88 -5.51 -3.73
N THR A 194 6.30 -6.62 -3.22
CA THR A 194 6.91 -7.96 -3.32
C THR A 194 7.14 -8.38 -4.78
N ALA A 195 6.15 -8.20 -5.68
CA ALA A 195 6.29 -8.50 -7.11
C ALA A 195 7.33 -7.60 -7.78
N GLY A 196 7.45 -6.34 -7.35
CA GLY A 196 8.51 -5.43 -7.77
C GLY A 196 9.90 -5.94 -7.39
N LEU A 197 10.09 -6.45 -6.18
CA LEU A 197 11.35 -7.07 -5.77
C LEU A 197 11.63 -8.36 -6.55
N MET A 198 10.61 -9.17 -6.85
CA MET A 198 10.77 -10.35 -7.73
C MET A 198 11.20 -9.95 -9.15
N GLU A 199 10.60 -8.91 -9.71
CA GLU A 199 10.99 -8.41 -11.02
C GLU A 199 12.39 -7.79 -11.02
N LEU A 200 12.75 -7.06 -9.95
CA LEU A 200 14.09 -6.50 -9.77
C LEU A 200 15.15 -7.62 -9.68
N ALA A 201 14.85 -8.73 -9.02
CA ALA A 201 15.77 -9.88 -8.89
C ALA A 201 16.21 -10.44 -10.26
N ASN A 202 15.36 -10.36 -11.30
CA ASN A 202 15.73 -10.77 -12.65
C ASN A 202 16.76 -9.84 -13.32
N GLN A 203 17.12 -8.71 -12.67
CA GLN A 203 18.06 -7.71 -13.19
C GLN A 203 19.41 -7.73 -12.48
N LEU A 204 19.59 -8.57 -11.44
CA LEU A 204 20.75 -8.50 -10.55
C LEU A 204 21.91 -9.42 -10.94
N ASP A 205 21.79 -10.18 -12.04
CA ASP A 205 22.86 -11.08 -12.52
C ASP A 205 24.12 -10.31 -12.96
N ASP A 206 23.94 -9.15 -13.57
CA ASP A 206 24.99 -8.32 -14.18
C ASP A 206 25.30 -7.05 -13.38
N LEU A 207 25.33 -7.15 -12.04
CA LEU A 207 25.68 -5.99 -11.21
C LEU A 207 27.13 -5.54 -11.42
N PRO A 208 27.39 -4.22 -11.45
CA PRO A 208 28.76 -3.69 -11.42
C PRO A 208 29.57 -4.30 -10.28
N SER A 209 30.87 -4.52 -10.49
CA SER A 209 31.76 -5.22 -9.55
C SER A 209 31.90 -4.54 -8.18
N ASP A 210 31.48 -3.28 -8.07
CA ASP A 210 31.51 -2.50 -6.83
C ASP A 210 30.16 -2.43 -6.10
N ILE A 211 29.08 -3.04 -6.65
CA ILE A 211 27.72 -2.99 -6.11
C ILE A 211 27.26 -4.34 -5.61
N GLY A 212 26.84 -4.41 -4.35
CA GLY A 212 26.06 -5.51 -3.75
C GLY A 212 24.65 -5.05 -3.41
N VAL A 213 23.68 -5.97 -3.45
CA VAL A 213 22.25 -5.68 -3.23
C VAL A 213 21.64 -6.71 -2.30
N ASP A 214 20.85 -6.23 -1.35
CA ASP A 214 19.93 -7.07 -0.58
C ASP A 214 18.50 -6.70 -0.93
N LEU A 215 17.68 -7.71 -1.22
CA LEU A 215 16.24 -7.59 -1.29
C LEU A 215 15.67 -8.14 0.03
N VAL A 216 14.95 -7.31 0.78
CA VAL A 216 14.42 -7.67 2.09
C VAL A 216 12.90 -7.59 2.11
N LEU A 217 12.28 -8.68 2.50
CA LEU A 217 10.84 -8.78 2.70
C LEU A 217 10.53 -8.77 4.18
N PHE A 218 9.78 -7.77 4.64
CA PHE A 218 9.41 -7.58 6.05
C PHE A 218 8.08 -8.27 6.36
N ASP A 219 8.05 -9.01 7.48
CA ASP A 219 6.85 -9.65 8.03
C ASP A 219 6.27 -8.79 9.14
N GLY A 220 4.95 -8.67 9.18
CA GLY A 220 4.26 -7.97 10.26
C GLY A 220 4.30 -6.45 10.17
N GLU A 221 4.34 -5.88 8.98
CA GLU A 221 4.04 -4.48 8.75
C GLU A 221 2.58 -4.23 9.13
N GLU A 222 1.67 -5.07 8.65
CA GLU A 222 0.23 -4.99 8.73
C GLU A 222 -0.40 -5.93 9.78
N PHE A 223 0.30 -6.28 10.84
CA PHE A 223 -0.19 -7.21 11.87
C PHE A 223 -1.23 -6.56 12.80
N ILE A 224 -2.34 -6.13 12.18
CA ILE A 224 -3.40 -5.32 12.79
C ILE A 224 -4.70 -6.12 12.87
N TRP A 225 -4.99 -6.69 14.02
CA TRP A 225 -6.22 -7.44 14.27
C TRP A 225 -7.38 -6.58 14.80
N GLN A 226 -7.06 -5.41 15.36
CA GLN A 226 -8.02 -4.44 15.91
C GLN A 226 -7.51 -3.02 15.60
N ARG A 227 -8.42 -2.09 15.27
CA ARG A 227 -8.09 -0.70 14.95
C ARG A 227 -7.28 0.01 16.04
N ASP A 228 -7.59 -0.29 17.29
CA ASP A 228 -6.97 0.35 18.46
C ASP A 228 -6.02 -0.65 19.13
N GLY A 229 -4.72 -0.45 19.00
CA GLY A 229 -3.70 -1.27 19.64
C GLY A 229 -2.95 -2.25 18.73
N GLY A 230 -3.10 -2.11 17.41
CA GLY A 230 -2.28 -2.85 16.45
C GLY A 230 -0.80 -2.50 16.53
N ARG A 231 0.04 -3.46 16.18
CA ARG A 231 1.51 -3.31 16.14
C ARG A 231 1.95 -3.31 14.69
N TYR A 232 2.51 -2.18 14.26
CA TYR A 232 3.01 -1.95 12.91
C TYR A 232 4.52 -2.15 12.84
N PHE A 233 5.03 -2.44 11.65
CA PHE A 233 6.46 -2.42 11.31
C PHE A 233 7.30 -3.36 12.17
N LEU A 234 6.75 -4.54 12.54
CA LEU A 234 7.45 -5.47 13.44
C LEU A 234 8.72 -6.01 12.79
N GLY A 235 8.64 -6.42 11.53
CA GLY A 235 9.77 -6.97 10.79
C GLY A 235 10.88 -5.97 10.54
N SER A 236 10.54 -4.79 10.03
CA SER A 236 11.53 -3.74 9.78
C SER A 236 12.14 -3.19 11.08
N THR A 237 11.36 -3.11 12.17
CA THR A 237 11.88 -2.74 13.48
C THR A 237 12.90 -3.77 13.96
N TYR A 238 12.55 -5.07 13.90
CA TYR A 238 13.46 -6.13 14.29
C TYR A 238 14.74 -6.12 13.42
N PHE A 239 14.59 -6.03 12.10
CA PHE A 239 15.72 -5.91 11.19
C PHE A 239 16.64 -4.74 11.53
N ALA A 240 16.06 -3.58 11.77
CA ALA A 240 16.81 -2.35 12.07
C ALA A 240 17.54 -2.44 13.43
N GLU A 241 16.94 -3.10 14.43
CA GLU A 241 17.58 -3.36 15.73
C GLU A 241 18.74 -4.35 15.60
N GLN A 242 18.57 -5.45 14.84
CA GLN A 242 19.65 -6.41 14.58
C GLN A 242 20.79 -5.74 13.82
N TYR A 243 20.50 -4.98 12.76
CA TYR A 243 21.48 -4.23 11.99
C TYR A 243 22.28 -3.24 12.85
N ARG A 244 21.63 -2.53 13.77
CA ARG A 244 22.28 -1.61 14.70
C ARG A 244 23.20 -2.34 15.70
N ASN A 245 22.75 -3.51 16.20
CA ASN A 245 23.44 -4.26 17.24
C ASN A 245 24.61 -5.07 16.70
N ASP A 246 24.51 -5.58 15.46
CA ASP A 246 25.53 -6.36 14.76
C ASP A 246 25.61 -5.90 13.29
N PRO A 247 26.22 -4.74 13.02
CA PRO A 247 26.27 -4.19 11.68
C PRO A 247 27.16 -5.05 10.77
N PRO A 248 26.76 -5.24 9.48
CA PRO A 248 27.58 -5.98 8.53
C PRO A 248 28.91 -5.24 8.25
N ALA A 249 29.91 -6.00 7.78
CA ALA A 249 31.22 -5.45 7.43
C ALA A 249 31.14 -4.32 6.39
N VAL A 250 30.20 -4.40 5.46
CA VAL A 250 29.89 -3.34 4.50
C VAL A 250 28.46 -2.83 4.80
N PRO A 251 28.32 -1.61 5.35
CA PRO A 251 27.02 -1.03 5.65
C PRO A 251 26.25 -0.65 4.38
N TYR A 252 24.93 -0.55 4.49
CA TYR A 252 24.09 -0.07 3.40
C TYR A 252 24.29 1.44 3.17
N ALA A 253 24.58 1.80 1.92
CA ALA A 253 24.72 3.20 1.50
C ALA A 253 23.37 3.91 1.39
N ALA A 254 22.31 3.17 0.99
CA ALA A 254 20.94 3.65 0.91
C ALA A 254 19.94 2.47 0.89
N GLY A 255 18.69 2.78 1.23
CA GLY A 255 17.53 1.90 1.11
C GLY A 255 16.42 2.49 0.24
N VAL A 256 15.63 1.62 -0.38
CA VAL A 256 14.43 1.95 -1.15
C VAL A 256 13.33 0.97 -0.75
N LEU A 257 12.26 1.47 -0.18
CA LEU A 257 11.07 0.71 0.13
C LEU A 257 10.09 0.81 -1.06
N PHE A 258 9.52 -0.31 -1.45
CA PHE A 258 8.42 -0.38 -2.42
C PHE A 258 7.15 -0.74 -1.67
N ASP A 259 6.20 0.18 -1.66
CA ASP A 259 4.85 -0.04 -1.16
C ASP A 259 3.82 0.51 -2.14
N MET A 260 2.73 -0.24 -2.37
CA MET A 260 1.61 0.16 -3.23
C MET A 260 2.03 0.70 -4.60
N ILE A 261 2.99 0.04 -5.28
CA ILE A 261 3.55 0.46 -6.58
C ILE A 261 2.80 -0.10 -7.79
N GLY A 262 1.68 -0.76 -7.60
CA GLY A 262 0.93 -1.46 -8.64
C GLY A 262 -0.32 -0.74 -9.14
N ASP A 263 -0.68 0.46 -8.65
CA ASP A 263 -1.87 1.17 -9.12
C ASP A 263 -1.85 1.38 -10.64
N LYS A 264 -2.99 1.15 -11.30
CA LYS A 264 -3.17 1.44 -12.75
C LYS A 264 -2.94 2.91 -13.10
N GLU A 265 -3.24 3.80 -12.17
CA GLU A 265 -3.09 5.24 -12.32
C GLU A 265 -1.88 5.77 -11.52
N LEU A 266 -0.79 5.02 -11.49
CA LEU A 266 0.38 5.25 -10.64
C LEU A 266 0.86 6.71 -10.63
N LYS A 267 0.95 7.30 -9.42
CA LYS A 267 1.56 8.62 -9.17
C LYS A 267 2.34 8.63 -7.86
N LEU A 268 3.62 8.63 -8.01
CA LEU A 268 4.59 8.60 -6.92
C LEU A 268 5.08 10.01 -6.61
N TYR A 269 4.80 10.49 -5.41
CA TYR A 269 5.27 11.79 -4.92
C TYR A 269 6.45 11.61 -3.98
N TYR A 270 7.23 12.67 -3.74
CA TYR A 270 8.13 12.65 -2.60
C TYR A 270 7.33 12.51 -1.31
N GLU A 271 7.52 11.42 -0.59
CA GLU A 271 7.00 11.25 0.75
C GLU A 271 7.75 12.17 1.73
N VAL A 272 7.05 12.77 2.69
CA VAL A 272 7.59 13.83 3.57
C VAL A 272 8.76 13.33 4.43
N ASN A 273 8.64 12.15 5.05
CA ASN A 273 9.70 11.57 5.88
C ASN A 273 10.92 11.17 5.05
N SER A 274 10.71 10.67 3.83
CA SER A 274 11.77 10.37 2.86
C SER A 274 12.61 11.62 2.54
N ILE A 275 11.94 12.75 2.29
CA ILE A 275 12.65 14.03 2.07
C ILE A 275 13.32 14.53 3.35
N ARG A 276 12.75 14.29 4.51
CA ARG A 276 13.32 14.73 5.79
C ARG A 276 14.53 13.91 6.19
N LEU A 277 14.52 12.59 5.99
CA LEU A 277 15.50 11.64 6.52
C LEU A 277 16.52 11.16 5.47
N ALA A 278 16.14 11.08 4.19
CA ALA A 278 16.93 10.53 3.09
C ALA A 278 16.89 11.40 1.81
N LYS A 279 16.93 12.72 1.95
CA LYS A 279 16.74 13.70 0.87
C LYS A 279 17.58 13.48 -0.37
N SER A 280 18.86 13.13 -0.20
CA SER A 280 19.79 12.90 -1.32
C SER A 280 19.36 11.67 -2.13
N VAL A 281 18.97 10.61 -1.45
CA VAL A 281 18.46 9.38 -2.06
C VAL A 281 17.17 9.68 -2.85
N ALA A 282 16.18 10.32 -2.22
CA ALA A 282 14.92 10.68 -2.86
C ALA A 282 15.13 11.52 -4.12
N ARG A 283 15.93 12.57 -4.04
CA ARG A 283 16.19 13.44 -5.19
C ARG A 283 16.94 12.75 -6.31
N SER A 284 17.90 11.90 -6.01
CA SER A 284 18.63 11.15 -7.03
C SER A 284 17.76 10.11 -7.72
N PHE A 285 16.89 9.44 -6.96
CA PHE A 285 15.95 8.44 -7.49
C PHE A 285 14.91 9.08 -8.42
N TRP A 286 14.23 10.15 -7.99
CA TRP A 286 13.26 10.88 -8.84
C TRP A 286 13.93 11.54 -10.06
N LYS A 287 15.14 12.06 -9.90
CA LYS A 287 15.92 12.56 -11.04
C LYS A 287 16.21 11.48 -12.06
N LYS A 288 16.46 10.25 -11.63
CA LYS A 288 16.64 9.11 -12.53
C LYS A 288 15.34 8.81 -13.27
N ALA A 289 14.20 8.81 -12.59
CA ALA A 289 12.88 8.63 -13.22
C ALA A 289 12.60 9.68 -14.29
N ASP A 290 12.87 10.96 -14.01
CA ASP A 290 12.73 12.05 -14.97
C ASP A 290 13.62 11.85 -16.23
N GLN A 291 14.90 11.46 -16.03
CA GLN A 291 15.83 11.14 -17.12
C GLN A 291 15.35 9.99 -18.01
N LEU A 292 14.64 9.02 -17.44
CA LEU A 292 14.07 7.89 -18.16
C LEU A 292 12.70 8.21 -18.80
N GLY A 293 12.09 9.34 -18.46
CA GLY A 293 10.76 9.73 -18.91
C GLY A 293 9.63 8.97 -18.23
N VAL A 294 9.84 8.51 -16.98
CA VAL A 294 8.80 7.85 -16.18
C VAL A 294 7.96 8.92 -15.49
N GLU A 295 6.82 9.27 -16.08
CA GLU A 295 5.97 10.40 -15.67
C GLU A 295 5.16 10.12 -14.39
N ALA A 296 5.09 8.86 -13.98
CA ALA A 296 4.50 8.49 -12.69
C ALA A 296 5.21 9.15 -11.50
N PHE A 297 6.50 9.46 -11.62
CA PHE A 297 7.29 10.12 -10.57
C PHE A 297 7.13 11.64 -10.59
N VAL A 298 6.30 12.18 -9.70
CA VAL A 298 5.96 13.60 -9.62
C VAL A 298 6.93 14.32 -8.68
N MET A 299 7.64 15.35 -9.17
CA MET A 299 8.63 16.12 -8.41
C MET A 299 7.97 17.10 -7.42
N ARG A 300 7.07 16.61 -6.59
CA ARG A 300 6.35 17.36 -5.56
C ARG A 300 6.22 16.53 -4.30
N THR A 301 6.40 17.14 -3.14
CA THR A 301 6.19 16.49 -1.84
C THR A 301 4.69 16.37 -1.54
N ARG A 302 4.27 15.18 -1.11
CA ARG A 302 2.90 14.88 -0.71
C ARG A 302 2.90 13.73 0.30
N HIS A 303 1.90 13.66 1.13
CA HIS A 303 1.73 12.69 2.20
C HIS A 303 2.90 12.64 3.20
N GLU A 304 2.58 12.51 4.47
CA GLU A 304 3.51 12.14 5.54
C GLU A 304 3.05 10.79 6.07
N LEU A 305 3.81 9.74 5.73
CA LEU A 305 3.44 8.38 6.00
C LEU A 305 4.30 7.77 7.11
N ARG A 306 3.71 6.81 7.80
CA ARG A 306 4.44 5.93 8.70
C ARG A 306 4.50 4.57 8.03
N ASP A 307 5.73 4.09 7.78
CA ASP A 307 5.97 2.87 7.05
C ASP A 307 7.34 2.28 7.44
N ASP A 308 7.69 1.11 6.92
CA ASP A 308 8.91 0.34 7.18
C ASP A 308 10.21 1.14 6.96
N HIS A 309 10.19 2.18 6.11
CA HIS A 309 11.34 3.08 5.96
C HIS A 309 11.70 3.85 7.24
N LEU A 310 10.75 4.06 8.16
CA LEU A 310 11.01 4.79 9.41
C LEU A 310 11.93 4.04 10.37
N PRO A 311 11.70 2.74 10.72
CA PRO A 311 12.67 1.97 11.50
C PRO A 311 14.06 1.93 10.87
N LEU A 312 14.16 1.80 9.54
CA LEU A 312 15.44 1.78 8.84
C LEU A 312 16.20 3.11 9.01
N ASN A 313 15.51 4.24 8.86
CA ASN A 313 16.11 5.56 9.07
C ASN A 313 16.40 5.86 10.54
N GLN A 314 15.45 5.55 11.44
CA GLN A 314 15.51 6.02 12.83
C GLN A 314 16.36 5.11 13.73
N ILE A 315 16.33 3.80 13.49
CA ILE A 315 17.02 2.80 14.32
C ILE A 315 18.34 2.38 13.66
N ALA A 316 18.27 1.87 12.42
CA ALA A 316 19.45 1.39 11.69
C ALA A 316 20.32 2.51 11.10
N LYS A 317 19.81 3.74 11.00
CA LYS A 317 20.48 4.87 10.36
C LYS A 317 20.81 4.64 8.89
N ILE A 318 20.05 3.79 8.21
CA ILE A 318 20.13 3.57 6.76
C ILE A 318 19.25 4.63 6.09
N PRO A 319 19.78 5.55 5.28
CA PRO A 319 18.97 6.55 4.57
C PRO A 319 18.05 5.86 3.56
N THR A 320 16.80 5.66 3.93
CA THR A 320 15.82 4.89 3.17
C THR A 320 14.65 5.77 2.73
N ILE A 321 14.27 5.67 1.47
CA ILE A 321 13.10 6.33 0.90
C ILE A 321 11.94 5.35 0.77
N ASP A 322 10.74 5.90 0.79
CA ASP A 322 9.48 5.21 0.53
C ASP A 322 8.99 5.59 -0.87
N VAL A 323 8.87 4.61 -1.74
CA VAL A 323 8.32 4.72 -3.10
C VAL A 323 6.93 4.15 -3.05
N ILE A 324 5.95 5.04 -2.81
CA ILE A 324 4.58 4.66 -2.54
C ILE A 324 3.56 5.51 -3.32
N ASP A 325 2.52 4.89 -3.84
CA ASP A 325 1.31 5.58 -4.30
C ASP A 325 0.19 5.45 -3.26
N PHE A 326 0.03 6.49 -2.45
CA PHE A 326 -1.00 6.52 -1.40
C PHE A 326 -2.36 7.04 -1.89
N ASP A 327 -2.50 7.36 -3.16
CA ASP A 327 -3.74 7.85 -3.79
C ASP A 327 -4.44 6.73 -4.62
N TYR A 328 -4.69 5.58 -4.04
CA TYR A 328 -5.22 4.34 -4.64
C TYR A 328 -6.73 4.14 -4.39
N PRO A 329 -7.63 4.35 -5.36
CA PRO A 329 -7.43 5.14 -6.57
C PRO A 329 -7.30 6.63 -6.25
N ARG A 330 -6.97 7.45 -7.26
CA ARG A 330 -6.75 8.89 -7.03
C ARG A 330 -7.97 9.60 -6.46
N PRO A 331 -7.74 10.54 -5.50
CA PRO A 331 -8.79 11.42 -5.01
C PRO A 331 -9.40 12.24 -6.14
N GLY A 332 -10.74 12.34 -6.14
CA GLY A 332 -11.47 13.16 -7.09
C GLY A 332 -12.17 12.41 -8.22
N ILE A 333 -11.91 11.12 -8.39
CA ILE A 333 -12.66 10.27 -9.34
C ILE A 333 -14.02 9.83 -8.76
N GLY A 334 -14.30 10.18 -7.49
CA GLY A 334 -15.54 9.85 -6.81
C GLY A 334 -15.65 8.37 -6.39
N ALA A 335 -14.59 7.60 -6.55
CA ALA A 335 -14.51 6.23 -6.06
C ALA A 335 -14.05 6.20 -4.60
N PRO A 336 -14.52 5.24 -3.78
CA PRO A 336 -13.93 5.00 -2.47
C PRO A 336 -12.49 4.50 -2.64
N SER A 337 -11.62 4.80 -1.68
CA SER A 337 -10.26 4.25 -1.66
C SER A 337 -10.30 2.72 -1.68
N TYR A 338 -9.38 2.10 -2.41
CA TYR A 338 -9.17 0.65 -2.41
C TYR A 338 -8.29 0.20 -1.24
N TRP A 339 -7.49 1.09 -0.69
CA TRP A 339 -6.60 0.82 0.41
C TRP A 339 -7.36 0.26 1.62
N HIS A 340 -6.94 -0.92 2.08
CA HIS A 340 -7.56 -1.69 3.16
C HIS A 340 -9.04 -2.05 2.91
N THR A 341 -9.42 -2.28 1.65
CA THR A 341 -10.77 -2.72 1.27
C THR A 341 -10.72 -4.00 0.43
N GLU A 342 -11.86 -4.66 0.24
CA GLU A 342 -11.97 -5.80 -0.69
C GLU A 342 -11.74 -5.43 -2.17
N GLN A 343 -11.53 -4.13 -2.48
CA GLN A 343 -11.20 -3.66 -3.82
C GLN A 343 -9.68 -3.68 -4.09
N ASP A 344 -8.85 -4.00 -3.10
CA ASP A 344 -7.42 -4.20 -3.31
C ASP A 344 -7.15 -5.58 -3.91
N VAL A 345 -7.41 -5.68 -5.20
CA VAL A 345 -7.38 -6.91 -6.01
C VAL A 345 -6.54 -6.72 -7.27
N PRO A 346 -6.02 -7.81 -7.89
CA PRO A 346 -5.18 -7.74 -9.08
C PRO A 346 -5.79 -6.96 -10.24
N GLU A 347 -7.12 -6.96 -10.38
CA GLU A 347 -7.85 -6.24 -11.42
C GLU A 347 -7.67 -4.72 -11.33
N ASN A 348 -7.31 -4.20 -10.19
CA ASN A 348 -7.03 -2.78 -9.96
C ASN A 348 -5.53 -2.45 -10.03
N CYS A 349 -4.67 -3.42 -10.30
CA CYS A 349 -3.23 -3.27 -10.47
C CYS A 349 -2.79 -3.35 -11.93
N SER A 350 -1.58 -2.88 -12.21
CA SER A 350 -0.92 -2.87 -13.52
C SER A 350 0.53 -3.36 -13.40
N GLY A 351 0.88 -4.35 -14.20
CA GLY A 351 2.26 -4.79 -14.32
C GLY A 351 3.18 -3.74 -14.96
N GLU A 352 2.61 -2.86 -15.82
CA GLU A 352 3.36 -1.74 -16.41
C GLU A 352 3.81 -0.74 -15.32
N SER A 353 2.96 -0.46 -14.34
CA SER A 353 3.30 0.36 -13.18
C SER A 353 4.46 -0.23 -12.38
N ILE A 354 4.39 -1.52 -12.07
CA ILE A 354 5.46 -2.25 -11.35
C ILE A 354 6.75 -2.24 -12.16
N ALA A 355 6.70 -2.58 -13.45
CA ALA A 355 7.86 -2.61 -14.33
C ALA A 355 8.52 -1.24 -14.49
N ALA A 356 7.74 -0.15 -14.54
CA ALA A 356 8.24 1.22 -14.58
C ALA A 356 9.05 1.58 -13.33
N VAL A 357 8.56 1.22 -12.14
CA VAL A 357 9.27 1.44 -10.87
C VAL A 357 10.57 0.63 -10.83
N VAL A 358 10.52 -0.63 -11.21
CA VAL A 358 11.71 -1.52 -11.28
C VAL A 358 12.74 -0.99 -12.27
N TRP A 359 12.30 -0.48 -13.43
CA TRP A 359 13.20 0.15 -14.39
C TRP A 359 13.95 1.34 -13.78
N VAL A 360 13.24 2.24 -13.10
CA VAL A 360 13.87 3.36 -12.41
C VAL A 360 14.86 2.87 -11.34
N ALA A 361 14.44 1.92 -10.50
CA ALA A 361 15.24 1.39 -9.40
C ALA A 361 16.55 0.76 -9.91
N HIS A 362 16.49 -0.10 -10.92
CA HIS A 362 17.66 -0.74 -11.49
C HIS A 362 18.58 0.28 -12.16
N GLN A 363 18.06 1.20 -12.98
CA GLN A 363 18.88 2.23 -13.63
C GLN A 363 19.47 3.24 -12.64
N TRP A 364 18.76 3.54 -11.55
CA TRP A 364 19.31 4.34 -10.44
C TRP A 364 20.48 3.60 -9.79
N LEU A 365 20.31 2.33 -9.44
CA LEU A 365 21.33 1.48 -8.85
C LEU A 365 22.61 1.43 -9.72
N LEU A 366 22.47 1.16 -11.02
CA LEU A 366 23.59 1.13 -11.96
C LEU A 366 24.35 2.47 -12.02
N SER A 367 23.65 3.60 -11.88
CA SER A 367 24.27 4.93 -11.92
C SER A 367 25.11 5.28 -10.69
N LEU A 368 25.05 4.45 -9.64
CA LEU A 368 25.83 4.63 -8.39
C LEU A 368 27.18 3.91 -8.42
N SER A 369 27.44 3.11 -9.46
CA SER A 369 28.74 2.47 -9.66
C SER A 369 29.84 3.50 -9.96
N SER A 370 31.02 3.29 -9.38
CA SER A 370 32.21 4.08 -9.69
C SER A 370 32.72 3.81 -11.11
N ALA A 371 32.49 2.63 -11.64
CA ALA A 371 32.87 2.25 -13.00
C ALA A 371 32.09 3.04 -14.08
N ALA A 372 30.88 3.54 -13.74
CA ALA A 372 30.06 4.35 -14.65
C ALA A 372 30.62 5.79 -14.86
N THR A 373 31.61 6.21 -14.07
CA THR A 373 32.18 7.57 -14.10
C THR A 373 33.50 7.68 -14.87
N GLU A 374 34.10 6.56 -15.32
CA GLU A 374 35.26 6.62 -16.21
C GLU A 374 34.83 6.89 -17.65
N PRO A 375 35.20 8.03 -18.25
CA PRO A 375 34.98 8.23 -19.67
C PRO A 375 35.81 7.19 -20.42
N THR A 376 35.16 6.42 -21.30
CA THR A 376 35.84 5.60 -22.29
C THR A 376 36.90 6.47 -22.99
N ARG A 377 38.17 6.21 -22.72
CA ARG A 377 39.31 6.82 -23.38
C ARG A 377 39.40 6.37 -24.83
#